data_a83e57961b2b71c7974588e3b336663d
#
_entry.id   a83e57961b2b71c7974588e3b336663d
#
_cell.length_a   1.000
_cell.length_b   1.000
_cell.length_c   1.000
_cell.angle_alpha   90.00
_cell.angle_beta   90.00
_cell.angle_gamma   90.00
#
_symmetry.space_group_name_H-M   'P 1'
#
loop_
_entity.id
_entity.type
_entity.pdbx_description
1 polymer ?
#
loop_
_entity_poly.entity_id
_entity_poly.type
_entity_poly.pdbx_seq_one_letter_code
_entity_poly.pdbx_strand_id
1 'polypeptide(L)'
;MIDNFENIRHKSIRKKTASRIAAIQILYLHQFNDQPLFESISTYELHYKKFLLQKLDIKELDTNLLSDLLENFDKNIDAFDTIIKNNLSKDWKIGRLGKNELNILRLSIFELKFFKKFDKKTIINEYVSLFNNFCGEPDFANGFLNNVLKSE
;
A
#
# COMPACT_ATOMS: atom_id res chain seq x y z
N MET A 1 13.54 -7.52 -5.37
CA MET A 1 12.15 -7.07 -5.49
C MET A 1 11.95 -5.61 -5.08
N ILE A 2 12.42 -5.19 -3.91
CA ILE A 2 12.32 -3.80 -3.47
C ILE A 2 13.66 -3.06 -3.54
N ASP A 3 14.59 -3.57 -4.31
CA ASP A 3 15.97 -3.09 -4.32
C ASP A 3 16.12 -1.72 -4.96
N ASN A 4 15.18 -1.35 -5.84
CA ASN A 4 15.28 -0.10 -6.58
C ASN A 4 14.96 1.15 -5.76
N PHE A 5 14.44 0.98 -4.55
CA PHE A 5 14.04 2.12 -3.73
C PHE A 5 15.22 2.74 -2.95
N GLU A 6 16.19 1.93 -2.58
CA GLU A 6 17.19 2.35 -1.62
C GLU A 6 18.26 3.28 -2.17
N ASN A 7 18.48 3.29 -3.47
CA ASN A 7 19.61 4.02 -4.05
C ASN A 7 19.33 5.47 -4.46
N ILE A 8 18.07 5.88 -4.51
CA ILE A 8 17.71 7.17 -5.08
C ILE A 8 16.85 8.03 -4.16
N ARG A 9 16.65 7.60 -2.91
CA ARG A 9 15.73 8.28 -2.01
C ARG A 9 16.37 8.62 -0.67
N HIS A 10 15.98 9.78 -0.14
CA HIS A 10 16.36 10.19 1.21
C HIS A 10 15.80 9.23 2.25
N LYS A 11 16.44 9.18 3.42
CA LYS A 11 16.00 8.33 4.53
C LYS A 11 14.54 8.61 4.93
N SER A 12 14.13 9.87 4.95
CA SER A 12 12.74 10.22 5.30
C SER A 12 11.74 9.64 4.31
N ILE A 13 12.09 9.64 3.02
CA ILE A 13 11.24 9.05 1.98
C ILE A 13 11.25 7.54 2.10
N ARG A 14 12.41 6.93 2.35
CA ARG A 14 12.52 5.48 2.52
C ARG A 14 11.74 4.97 3.72
N LYS A 15 11.69 5.74 4.81
CA LYS A 15 10.87 5.38 5.98
C LYS A 15 9.38 5.31 5.61
N LYS A 16 8.90 6.24 4.80
CA LYS A 16 7.51 6.23 4.36
C LYS A 16 7.23 5.06 3.41
N THR A 17 8.13 4.83 2.46
CA THR A 17 8.02 3.66 1.56
C THR A 17 8.01 2.37 2.36
N ALA A 18 8.91 2.23 3.33
CA ALA A 18 8.98 1.05 4.19
C ALA A 18 7.70 0.87 4.99
N SER A 19 7.12 1.95 5.49
CA SER A 19 5.85 1.87 6.24
C SER A 19 4.70 1.41 5.36
N ARG A 20 4.67 1.84 4.10
CA ARG A 20 3.67 1.36 3.15
C ARG A 20 3.87 -0.11 2.82
N ILE A 21 5.12 -0.54 2.63
CA ILE A 21 5.44 -1.95 2.42
C ILE A 21 5.00 -2.78 3.64
N ALA A 22 5.34 -2.30 4.84
CA ALA A 22 4.94 -2.98 6.07
C ALA A 22 3.41 -3.12 6.17
N ALA A 23 2.68 -2.06 5.84
CA ALA A 23 1.22 -2.10 5.85
C ALA A 23 0.69 -3.18 4.90
N ILE A 24 1.22 -3.24 3.68
CA ILE A 24 0.81 -4.25 2.70
C ILE A 24 1.05 -5.65 3.25
N GLN A 25 2.23 -5.88 3.81
CA GLN A 25 2.60 -7.20 4.33
C GLN A 25 1.81 -7.58 5.58
N ILE A 26 1.58 -6.63 6.48
CA ILE A 26 0.76 -6.87 7.68
C ILE A 26 -0.68 -7.23 7.29
N LEU A 27 -1.25 -6.50 6.33
CA LEU A 27 -2.61 -6.78 5.87
C LEU A 27 -2.70 -8.15 5.20
N TYR A 28 -1.66 -8.54 4.48
CA TYR A 28 -1.63 -9.90 3.91
C TYR A 28 -1.64 -10.96 5.00
N LEU A 29 -0.80 -10.79 6.04
CA LEU A 29 -0.78 -11.73 7.17
C LEU A 29 -2.14 -11.78 7.86
N HIS A 30 -2.73 -10.63 8.10
CA HIS A 30 -4.04 -10.52 8.74
C HIS A 30 -5.12 -11.29 7.97
N GLN A 31 -5.14 -11.13 6.66
CA GLN A 31 -6.14 -11.78 5.81
C GLN A 31 -5.85 -13.26 5.60
N PHE A 32 -4.59 -13.62 5.40
CA PHE A 32 -4.20 -14.99 5.10
C PHE A 32 -4.37 -15.90 6.32
N ASN A 33 -3.99 -15.42 7.49
CA ASN A 33 -4.05 -16.20 8.72
C ASN A 33 -5.39 -16.07 9.46
N ASP A 34 -6.27 -15.18 8.99
CA ASP A 34 -7.56 -14.90 9.64
C ASP A 34 -7.37 -14.61 11.12
N GLN A 35 -6.41 -13.75 11.44
CA GLN A 35 -6.08 -13.39 12.81
C GLN A 35 -6.31 -11.91 13.05
N PRO A 36 -6.54 -11.47 14.30
CA PRO A 36 -6.72 -10.07 14.60
C PRO A 36 -5.55 -9.22 14.11
N LEU A 37 -5.85 -7.99 13.73
CA LEU A 37 -4.82 -7.10 13.17
C LEU A 37 -3.65 -6.90 14.14
N PHE A 38 -3.92 -6.76 15.44
CA PHE A 38 -2.85 -6.55 16.41
C PHE A 38 -1.90 -7.75 16.49
N GLU A 39 -2.39 -8.97 16.28
CA GLU A 39 -1.52 -10.14 16.21
C GLU A 39 -0.66 -10.14 14.98
N SER A 40 -1.21 -9.73 13.85
CA SER A 40 -0.44 -9.61 12.60
C SER A 40 0.64 -8.56 12.72
N ILE A 41 0.36 -7.45 13.39
CA ILE A 41 1.35 -6.40 13.66
C ILE A 41 2.47 -6.98 14.52
N SER A 42 2.13 -7.70 15.60
CA SER A 42 3.13 -8.30 16.49
C SER A 42 3.99 -9.33 15.75
N THR A 43 3.38 -10.16 14.92
CA THR A 43 4.09 -11.15 14.11
C THR A 43 5.06 -10.45 13.17
N TYR A 44 4.61 -9.40 12.53
CA TYR A 44 5.46 -8.65 11.61
C TYR A 44 6.66 -8.03 12.31
N GLU A 45 6.43 -7.42 13.45
CA GLU A 45 7.50 -6.79 14.22
C GLU A 45 8.55 -7.80 14.69
N LEU A 46 8.11 -9.00 15.09
CA LEU A 46 9.03 -10.03 15.57
C LEU A 46 9.83 -10.69 14.45
N HIS A 47 9.20 -10.93 13.29
CA HIS A 47 9.79 -11.83 12.30
C HIS A 47 10.17 -11.17 10.98
N TYR A 48 9.61 -10.01 10.64
CA TYR A 48 9.78 -9.44 9.31
C TYR A 48 10.34 -8.03 9.28
N LYS A 49 10.02 -7.20 10.27
CA LYS A 49 10.41 -5.78 10.25
C LYS A 49 11.92 -5.59 10.11
N LYS A 50 12.70 -6.40 10.78
CA LYS A 50 14.17 -6.29 10.74
C LYS A 50 14.71 -6.41 9.32
N PHE A 51 14.20 -7.36 8.56
CA PHE A 51 14.62 -7.56 7.17
C PHE A 51 14.30 -6.35 6.31
N LEU A 52 13.11 -5.79 6.50
CA LEU A 52 12.70 -4.61 5.75
C LEU A 52 13.59 -3.41 6.06
N LEU A 53 13.89 -3.18 7.34
CA LEU A 53 14.76 -2.08 7.75
C LEU A 53 16.16 -2.22 7.16
N GLN A 54 16.71 -3.43 7.18
CA GLN A 54 18.02 -3.71 6.60
C GLN A 54 18.02 -3.49 5.08
N LYS A 55 16.98 -3.95 4.42
CA LYS A 55 16.85 -3.86 2.97
C LYS A 55 16.84 -2.41 2.49
N LEU A 56 16.19 -1.54 3.23
CA LEU A 56 16.05 -0.14 2.87
C LEU A 56 17.09 0.76 3.56
N ASP A 57 17.98 0.17 4.33
CA ASP A 57 19.05 0.87 5.05
C ASP A 57 18.49 2.02 5.89
N ILE A 58 17.55 1.69 6.75
CA ILE A 58 16.95 2.62 7.70
C ILE A 58 16.88 1.95 9.08
N LYS A 59 16.77 2.78 10.12
CA LYS A 59 16.73 2.27 11.50
C LYS A 59 15.32 2.08 12.04
N GLU A 60 14.34 2.78 11.45
CA GLU A 60 12.96 2.73 11.93
C GLU A 60 12.00 3.06 10.80
N LEU A 61 10.77 2.63 10.96
CA LEU A 61 9.67 2.99 10.07
C LEU A 61 9.12 4.38 10.43
N ASP A 62 8.32 4.96 9.54
CA ASP A 62 7.46 6.08 9.89
C ASP A 62 6.23 5.50 10.58
N THR A 63 6.32 5.39 11.92
CA THR A 63 5.29 4.69 12.69
C THR A 63 3.94 5.40 12.67
N ASN A 64 3.93 6.73 12.55
CA ASN A 64 2.68 7.47 12.44
C ASN A 64 1.96 7.15 11.14
N LEU A 65 2.69 7.12 10.03
CA LEU A 65 2.10 6.74 8.75
C LEU A 65 1.58 5.31 8.77
N LEU A 66 2.36 4.37 9.30
CA LEU A 66 1.93 2.98 9.39
C LEU A 66 0.64 2.85 10.20
N SER A 67 0.58 3.52 11.35
CA SER A 67 -0.61 3.52 12.19
C SER A 67 -1.82 4.08 11.46
N ASP A 68 -1.65 5.20 10.77
CA ASP A 68 -2.74 5.83 10.01
C ASP A 68 -3.27 4.89 8.92
N LEU A 69 -2.37 4.21 8.21
CA LEU A 69 -2.77 3.30 7.15
C LEU A 69 -3.56 2.11 7.69
N LEU A 70 -3.08 1.51 8.80
CA LEU A 70 -3.71 0.31 9.34
C LEU A 70 -5.02 0.61 10.07
N GLU A 71 -5.07 1.70 10.84
CA GLU A 71 -6.26 2.05 11.62
C GLU A 71 -7.46 2.39 10.75
N ASN A 72 -7.22 2.92 9.56
CA ASN A 72 -8.29 3.36 8.67
C ASN A 72 -8.69 2.33 7.63
N PHE A 73 -8.03 1.17 7.61
CA PHE A 73 -8.24 0.20 6.56
C PHE A 73 -9.60 -0.51 6.65
N ASP A 74 -9.83 -1.24 7.74
CA ASP A 74 -11.01 -2.10 7.84
C ASP A 74 -12.33 -1.35 7.79
N LYS A 75 -12.40 -0.21 8.47
CA LYS A 75 -13.66 0.54 8.54
C LYS A 75 -14.04 1.25 7.24
N ASN A 76 -13.12 1.31 6.27
CA ASN A 76 -13.37 2.00 5.00
C ASN A 76 -13.31 1.08 3.79
N ILE A 77 -13.21 -0.24 3.99
CA ILE A 77 -13.07 -1.20 2.88
C ILE A 77 -14.18 -1.05 1.85
N ASP A 78 -15.44 -0.93 2.30
CA ASP A 78 -16.56 -0.83 1.38
C ASP A 78 -16.48 0.43 0.52
N ALA A 79 -16.06 1.54 1.11
CA ALA A 79 -15.89 2.78 0.37
C ALA A 79 -14.75 2.66 -0.65
N PHE A 80 -13.64 2.06 -0.24
CA PHE A 80 -12.51 1.82 -1.15
C PHE A 80 -12.93 0.93 -2.31
N ASP A 81 -13.63 -0.16 -2.03
CA ASP A 81 -14.04 -1.13 -3.05
C ASP A 81 -15.02 -0.53 -4.04
N THR A 82 -15.89 0.37 -3.59
CA THR A 82 -16.80 1.09 -4.48
C THR A 82 -16.00 1.94 -5.47
N ILE A 83 -15.00 2.66 -4.98
CA ILE A 83 -14.14 3.47 -5.85
C ILE A 83 -13.38 2.58 -6.83
N ILE A 84 -12.87 1.43 -6.35
CA ILE A 84 -12.15 0.50 -7.22
C ILE A 84 -13.07 0.02 -8.35
N LYS A 85 -14.27 -0.46 -8.02
CA LYS A 85 -15.22 -0.96 -9.01
C LYS A 85 -15.55 0.09 -10.06
N ASN A 86 -15.70 1.34 -9.63
CA ASN A 86 -16.08 2.42 -10.53
C ASN A 86 -14.95 2.84 -11.48
N ASN A 87 -13.71 2.47 -11.18
CA ASN A 87 -12.56 2.86 -11.97
C ASN A 87 -11.86 1.72 -12.70
N LEU A 88 -12.34 0.49 -12.53
CA LEU A 88 -11.84 -0.63 -13.32
C LEU A 88 -12.47 -0.60 -14.72
N SER A 89 -11.71 -1.04 -15.71
CA SER A 89 -12.25 -1.18 -17.07
C SER A 89 -13.32 -2.28 -17.08
N LYS A 90 -14.14 -2.29 -18.15
CA LYS A 90 -15.23 -3.27 -18.30
C LYS A 90 -14.74 -4.71 -18.24
N ASP A 91 -13.52 -4.96 -18.64
CA ASP A 91 -12.96 -6.31 -18.70
C ASP A 91 -12.38 -6.77 -17.38
N TRP A 92 -12.27 -5.89 -16.38
CA TRP A 92 -11.71 -6.21 -15.08
C TRP A 92 -12.79 -6.22 -14.01
N LYS A 93 -12.79 -7.28 -13.21
CA LYS A 93 -13.68 -7.40 -12.06
C LYS A 93 -12.85 -7.42 -10.78
N ILE A 94 -13.35 -6.74 -9.75
CA ILE A 94 -12.67 -6.66 -8.47
C ILE A 94 -12.37 -8.05 -7.89
N GLY A 95 -13.24 -9.02 -8.14
CA GLY A 95 -13.04 -10.39 -7.66
C GLY A 95 -11.85 -11.12 -8.28
N ARG A 96 -11.29 -10.59 -9.37
CA ARG A 96 -10.12 -11.17 -10.00
C ARG A 96 -8.80 -10.63 -9.47
N LEU A 97 -8.86 -9.58 -8.66
CA LEU A 97 -7.67 -9.01 -8.07
C LEU A 97 -7.18 -9.89 -6.92
N GLY A 98 -5.87 -10.11 -6.87
CA GLY A 98 -5.25 -10.81 -5.74
C GLY A 98 -5.26 -9.97 -4.48
N LYS A 99 -4.93 -10.59 -3.35
CA LYS A 99 -4.93 -9.89 -2.05
C LYS A 99 -4.01 -8.68 -2.04
N ASN A 100 -2.78 -8.84 -2.52
CA ASN A 100 -1.83 -7.72 -2.54
C ASN A 100 -2.26 -6.64 -3.51
N GLU A 101 -2.74 -7.02 -4.69
CA GLU A 101 -3.26 -6.05 -5.66
C GLU A 101 -4.35 -5.21 -5.05
N LEU A 102 -5.33 -5.86 -4.46
CA LEU A 102 -6.47 -5.19 -3.86
C LEU A 102 -6.08 -4.31 -2.68
N ASN A 103 -5.21 -4.82 -1.81
CA ASN A 103 -4.76 -4.05 -0.66
C ASN A 103 -3.97 -2.80 -1.06
N ILE A 104 -3.10 -2.93 -2.06
CA ILE A 104 -2.34 -1.78 -2.56
C ILE A 104 -3.27 -0.71 -3.13
N LEU A 105 -4.27 -1.12 -3.92
CA LEU A 105 -5.24 -0.18 -4.47
C LEU A 105 -6.07 0.48 -3.36
N ARG A 106 -6.49 -0.27 -2.36
CA ARG A 106 -7.23 0.28 -1.23
C ARG A 106 -6.41 1.32 -0.47
N LEU A 107 -5.16 1.00 -0.17
CA LEU A 107 -4.26 1.93 0.53
C LEU A 107 -4.00 3.18 -0.30
N SER A 108 -3.82 3.03 -1.61
CA SER A 108 -3.59 4.18 -2.48
C SER A 108 -4.81 5.11 -2.51
N ILE A 109 -6.00 4.55 -2.54
CA ILE A 109 -7.24 5.32 -2.50
C ILE A 109 -7.36 6.06 -1.17
N PHE A 110 -7.02 5.41 -0.07
CA PHE A 110 -7.02 6.07 1.22
C PHE A 110 -6.13 7.31 1.19
N GLU A 111 -4.90 7.19 0.70
CA GLU A 111 -3.98 8.33 0.69
C GLU A 111 -4.38 9.40 -0.32
N LEU A 112 -4.97 9.01 -1.46
CA LEU A 112 -5.36 9.98 -2.49
C LEU A 112 -6.65 10.72 -2.16
N LYS A 113 -7.65 10.03 -1.64
CA LYS A 113 -9.00 10.58 -1.53
C LYS A 113 -9.44 10.91 -0.11
N PHE A 114 -8.89 10.21 0.88
CA PHE A 114 -9.35 10.35 2.27
C PHE A 114 -8.31 11.05 3.15
N PHE A 115 -7.10 10.57 3.14
CA PHE A 115 -6.02 11.06 4.00
C PHE A 115 -5.49 12.43 3.53
N LYS A 116 -5.15 12.51 2.25
CA LYS A 116 -4.73 13.75 1.57
C LYS A 116 -3.57 14.48 2.25
N LYS A 117 -2.68 13.73 2.87
CA LYS A 117 -1.53 14.30 3.58
C LYS A 117 -0.38 14.64 2.65
N PHE A 118 -0.23 13.88 1.57
CA PHE A 118 0.89 14.02 0.65
C PHE A 118 0.40 14.44 -0.73
N ASP A 119 1.32 14.99 -1.52
CA ASP A 119 1.05 15.38 -2.89
C ASP A 119 0.53 14.20 -3.73
N LYS A 120 -0.49 14.45 -4.52
CA LYS A 120 -1.16 13.41 -5.31
C LYS A 120 -0.23 12.71 -6.28
N LYS A 121 0.64 13.48 -6.96
CA LYS A 121 1.59 12.90 -7.90
C LYS A 121 2.58 11.99 -7.19
N THR A 122 3.05 12.40 -6.01
CA THR A 122 3.94 11.60 -5.19
C THR A 122 3.26 10.30 -4.80
N ILE A 123 2.01 10.34 -4.38
CA ILE A 123 1.26 9.15 -3.97
C ILE A 123 1.08 8.21 -5.15
N ILE A 124 0.70 8.72 -6.31
CA ILE A 124 0.53 7.87 -7.50
C ILE A 124 1.85 7.19 -7.85
N ASN A 125 2.94 7.94 -7.91
CA ASN A 125 4.25 7.37 -8.23
C ASN A 125 4.67 6.30 -7.23
N GLU A 126 4.44 6.55 -5.95
CA GLU A 126 4.79 5.61 -4.89
C GLU A 126 4.01 4.30 -5.03
N TYR A 127 2.69 4.39 -5.20
CA TYR A 127 1.88 3.18 -5.27
C TYR A 127 2.02 2.44 -6.61
N VAL A 128 2.32 3.14 -7.69
CA VAL A 128 2.67 2.47 -8.96
C VAL A 128 3.94 1.62 -8.78
N SER A 129 4.95 2.19 -8.11
CA SER A 129 6.19 1.47 -7.82
C SER A 129 5.94 0.26 -6.91
N LEU A 130 5.13 0.43 -5.87
CA LEU A 130 4.79 -0.66 -4.96
C LEU A 130 4.01 -1.74 -5.70
N PHE A 131 3.04 -1.36 -6.52
CA PHE A 131 2.27 -2.31 -7.31
C PHE A 131 3.19 -3.10 -8.23
N ASN A 132 4.12 -2.44 -8.90
CA ASN A 132 5.09 -3.10 -9.75
C ASN A 132 5.94 -4.12 -8.98
N ASN A 133 6.41 -3.75 -7.79
CA ASN A 133 7.25 -4.62 -6.98
C ASN A 133 6.50 -5.84 -6.45
N PHE A 134 5.25 -5.70 -6.09
CA PHE A 134 4.46 -6.81 -5.52
C PHE A 134 3.71 -7.61 -6.57
N CYS A 135 3.26 -6.97 -7.66
CA CYS A 135 2.32 -7.58 -8.60
C CYS A 135 2.79 -7.54 -10.06
N GLY A 136 3.76 -6.69 -10.39
CA GLY A 136 4.39 -6.68 -11.72
C GLY A 136 3.62 -6.00 -12.85
N GLU A 137 2.63 -5.16 -12.56
CA GLU A 137 1.82 -4.50 -13.58
C GLU A 137 1.72 -2.99 -13.36
N PRO A 138 2.83 -2.25 -13.56
CA PRO A 138 2.85 -0.81 -13.27
C PRO A 138 1.93 0.00 -14.20
N ASP A 139 1.76 -0.42 -15.46
CA ASP A 139 0.91 0.31 -16.40
C ASP A 139 -0.56 0.26 -15.98
N PHE A 140 -1.01 -0.89 -15.49
CA PHE A 140 -2.36 -1.02 -14.96
C PHE A 140 -2.56 -0.08 -13.77
N ALA A 141 -1.65 -0.10 -12.82
CA ALA A 141 -1.74 0.73 -11.62
C ALA A 141 -1.72 2.22 -11.98
N ASN A 142 -0.84 2.61 -12.88
CA ASN A 142 -0.75 4.00 -13.30
C ASN A 142 -2.05 4.49 -13.96
N GLY A 143 -2.59 3.71 -14.87
CA GLY A 143 -3.86 4.04 -15.52
C GLY A 143 -5.02 4.09 -14.53
N PHE A 144 -5.09 3.09 -13.65
CA PHE A 144 -6.13 3.03 -12.64
C PHE A 144 -6.11 4.25 -11.71
N LEU A 145 -4.93 4.58 -11.17
CA LEU A 145 -4.81 5.68 -10.20
C LEU A 145 -5.06 7.04 -10.84
N ASN A 146 -4.67 7.22 -12.10
CA ASN A 146 -5.00 8.44 -12.81
C ASN A 146 -6.50 8.57 -13.06
N ASN A 147 -7.20 7.47 -13.30
CA ASN A 147 -8.66 7.48 -13.39
C ASN A 147 -9.31 7.84 -12.07
N VAL A 148 -8.81 7.28 -10.97
CA VAL A 148 -9.29 7.62 -9.62
C VAL A 148 -9.12 9.12 -9.37
N LEU A 149 -7.98 9.66 -9.75
CA LEU A 149 -7.70 11.08 -9.54
C LEU A 149 -8.67 11.98 -10.32
N LYS A 150 -9.06 11.58 -11.52
CA LYS A 150 -9.97 12.35 -12.37
C LYS A 150 -11.43 12.20 -11.99
N SER A 151 -11.79 11.12 -11.32
CA SER A 151 -13.19 10.88 -10.92
C SER A 151 -13.50 11.66 -9.65
N GLU A 152 -14.44 12.55 -9.73
CA GLU A 152 -14.87 13.36 -8.59
C GLU A 152 -16.34 13.12 -8.25
#